data_1c187a5275b06b15333eb8480e724e39
#
_entry.id   1c187a5275b06b15333eb8480e724e39
#
_cell.length_a   1.000
_cell.length_b   1.000
_cell.length_c   1.000
_cell.angle_alpha   90.00
_cell.angle_beta   90.00
_cell.angle_gamma   90.00
#
_symmetry.space_group_name_H-M   'P 1'
#
loop_
_entity.id
_entity.type
_entity.pdbx_description
1 polymer ?
#
loop_
_entity_poly.entity_id
_entity_poly.type
_entity_poly.pdbx_seq_one_letter_code
_entity_poly.pdbx_strand_id
1 'polypeptide(L)'
;MKQKKYFANILWPYAKLIDKALAKAAALDLKMIATAHGIIWRSHIQEIIAKYAAWGKGVSGSSVVIAYDTMWGATEQMARAVLEGVVSAGSDAVLLRMNETPNSTAVADLFEAGGMIIGSSTLNSGMLPTMGSSACIP
;
A
#
# COMPACT_ATOMS: atom_id res chain seq x y z
N MET A 1 -0.50 -10.29 -0.32
CA MET A 1 -0.45 -11.01 0.98
C MET A 1 -1.48 -10.40 1.92
N LYS A 2 -2.40 -11.20 2.54
CA LYS A 2 -3.52 -10.69 3.36
C LYS A 2 -3.07 -9.84 4.57
N GLN A 3 -1.96 -10.21 5.22
CA GLN A 3 -1.42 -9.45 6.36
C GLN A 3 -0.92 -8.06 5.98
N LYS A 4 -0.22 -7.92 4.85
CA LYS A 4 0.20 -6.59 4.35
C LYS A 4 -1.01 -5.68 4.16
N LYS A 5 -2.06 -6.20 3.51
CA LYS A 5 -3.29 -5.44 3.29
C LYS A 5 -3.96 -5.01 4.60
N TYR A 6 -4.01 -5.90 5.59
CA TYR A 6 -4.53 -5.57 6.92
C TYR A 6 -3.68 -4.51 7.62
N PHE A 7 -2.35 -4.69 7.61
CA PHE A 7 -1.43 -3.73 8.22
C PHE A 7 -1.59 -2.34 7.60
N ALA A 8 -1.51 -2.24 6.28
CA ALA A 8 -1.58 -0.99 5.55
C ALA A 8 -2.90 -0.23 5.76
N ASN A 9 -4.03 -0.93 5.84
CA ASN A 9 -5.34 -0.30 5.96
C ASN A 9 -5.79 -0.03 7.39
N ILE A 10 -5.26 -0.77 8.39
CA ILE A 10 -5.77 -0.71 9.77
C ILE A 10 -4.68 -0.33 10.75
N LEU A 11 -3.47 -0.88 10.62
CA LEU A 11 -2.43 -0.71 11.63
C LEU A 11 -1.45 0.43 11.32
N TRP A 12 -1.33 0.86 10.08
CA TRP A 12 -0.38 1.91 9.68
C TRP A 12 -0.48 3.19 10.52
N PRO A 13 -1.67 3.74 10.81
CA PRO A 13 -1.78 4.92 11.68
C PRO A 13 -1.24 4.70 13.10
N TYR A 14 -1.13 3.44 13.51
CA TYR A 14 -0.66 3.02 14.84
C TYR A 14 0.76 2.44 14.83
N ALA A 15 1.54 2.69 13.79
CA ALA A 15 2.87 2.10 13.60
C ALA A 15 3.79 2.27 14.83
N LYS A 16 3.75 3.43 15.49
CA LYS A 16 4.52 3.69 16.71
C LYS A 16 4.17 2.76 17.90
N LEU A 17 2.96 2.20 17.94
CA LEU A 17 2.55 1.26 18.98
C LEU A 17 3.04 -0.15 18.68
N ILE A 18 3.32 -0.45 17.43
CA ILE A 18 3.78 -1.77 16.98
C ILE A 18 5.17 -2.06 17.53
N ASP A 19 6.09 -1.10 17.52
CA ASP A 19 7.42 -1.28 18.09
C ASP A 19 7.36 -1.65 19.58
N LYS A 20 6.46 -1.03 20.35
CA LYS A 20 6.25 -1.36 21.75
C LYS A 20 5.66 -2.76 21.94
N ALA A 21 4.74 -3.17 21.06
CA ALA A 21 4.16 -4.51 21.09
C ALA A 21 5.18 -5.58 20.71
N LEU A 22 6.00 -5.32 19.69
CA LEU A 22 7.05 -6.22 19.26
C LEU A 22 8.15 -6.39 20.32
N ALA A 23 8.53 -5.31 21.03
CA ALA A 23 9.48 -5.39 22.12
C ALA A 23 8.97 -6.30 23.27
N LYS A 24 7.67 -6.25 23.58
CA LYS A 24 7.06 -7.18 24.54
C LYS A 24 7.02 -8.62 24.00
N ALA A 25 6.70 -8.80 22.73
CA ALA A 25 6.63 -10.09 22.09
C ALA A 25 8.02 -10.78 21.97
N ALA A 26 9.09 -10.01 21.83
CA ALA A 26 10.47 -10.52 21.74
C ALA A 26 10.93 -11.23 23.03
N ALA A 27 10.34 -10.93 24.17
CA ALA A 27 10.62 -11.61 25.43
C ALA A 27 9.90 -12.95 25.58
N LEU A 28 9.02 -13.32 24.64
CA LEU A 28 8.22 -14.53 24.69
C LEU A 28 8.78 -15.60 23.73
N ASP A 29 8.81 -16.86 24.18
CA ASP A 29 9.09 -18.01 23.30
C ASP A 29 7.84 -18.36 22.48
N LEU A 30 7.61 -17.59 21.41
CA LEU A 30 6.42 -17.71 20.59
C LEU A 30 6.47 -18.98 19.71
N LYS A 31 5.58 -19.91 19.97
CA LYS A 31 5.39 -21.14 19.17
C LYS A 31 4.31 -20.96 18.10
N MET A 32 3.41 -20.02 18.29
CA MET A 32 2.30 -19.74 17.39
C MET A 32 1.82 -18.31 17.57
N ILE A 33 1.36 -17.70 16.46
CA ILE A 33 0.67 -16.40 16.50
C ILE A 33 -0.73 -16.61 15.93
N ALA A 34 -1.75 -16.49 16.77
CA ALA A 34 -3.14 -16.50 16.38
C ALA A 34 -3.68 -15.06 16.37
N THR A 35 -3.83 -14.49 15.18
CA THR A 35 -4.30 -13.11 15.02
C THR A 35 -5.83 -13.05 15.01
N ALA A 36 -6.41 -11.96 15.49
CA ALA A 36 -7.86 -11.71 15.40
C ALA A 36 -8.33 -11.64 13.93
N HIS A 37 -7.46 -11.16 13.04
CA HIS A 37 -7.72 -11.07 11.61
C HIS A 37 -6.54 -11.63 10.82
N GLY A 38 -6.82 -12.58 9.92
CA GLY A 38 -5.80 -13.18 9.05
C GLY A 38 -5.60 -14.67 9.30
N ILE A 39 -4.41 -15.15 9.02
CA ILE A 39 -4.04 -16.57 9.18
C ILE A 39 -3.37 -16.80 10.54
N ILE A 40 -3.51 -18.02 11.04
CA ILE A 40 -2.75 -18.49 12.21
C ILE A 40 -1.35 -18.91 11.73
N TRP A 41 -0.32 -18.34 12.32
CA TRP A 41 1.06 -18.64 12.04
C TRP A 41 1.56 -19.74 13.00
N ARG A 42 1.80 -20.94 12.45
CA ARG A 42 2.40 -22.08 13.18
C ARG A 42 3.86 -22.31 12.80
N SER A 43 4.32 -21.64 11.76
CA SER A 43 5.69 -21.58 11.27
C SER A 43 5.99 -20.17 10.76
N HIS A 44 7.23 -19.88 10.42
CA HIS A 44 7.65 -18.55 9.91
C HIS A 44 7.34 -17.37 10.86
N ILE A 45 7.33 -17.65 12.18
CA ILE A 45 6.97 -16.67 13.21
C ILE A 45 7.95 -15.50 13.20
N GLN A 46 9.25 -15.77 13.11
CA GLN A 46 10.28 -14.73 13.07
C GLN A 46 10.20 -13.88 11.81
N GLU A 47 9.86 -14.49 10.67
CA GLU A 47 9.70 -13.76 9.40
C GLU A 47 8.55 -12.77 9.47
N ILE A 48 7.39 -13.15 10.02
CA ILE A 48 6.26 -12.23 10.13
C ILE A 48 6.53 -11.13 11.16
N ILE A 49 7.20 -11.43 12.27
CA ILE A 49 7.63 -10.43 13.25
C ILE A 49 8.57 -9.42 12.61
N ALA A 50 9.57 -9.88 11.85
CA ALA A 50 10.51 -9.02 11.13
C ALA A 50 9.79 -8.11 10.11
N LYS A 51 8.79 -8.65 9.40
CA LYS A 51 7.96 -7.85 8.48
C LYS A 51 7.16 -6.77 9.20
N TYR A 52 6.54 -7.09 10.34
CA TYR A 52 5.82 -6.10 11.13
C TYR A 52 6.77 -5.01 11.67
N ALA A 53 7.98 -5.37 12.06
CA ALA A 53 9.00 -4.41 12.47
C ALA A 53 9.43 -3.47 11.33
N ALA A 54 9.64 -4.03 10.12
CA ALA A 54 9.98 -3.24 8.93
C ALA A 54 8.82 -2.31 8.54
N TRP A 55 7.58 -2.81 8.53
CA TRP A 55 6.39 -2.01 8.24
C TRP A 55 6.16 -0.91 9.28
N GLY A 56 6.40 -1.18 10.56
CA GLY A 56 6.32 -0.19 11.64
C GLY A 56 7.31 0.96 11.46
N LYS A 57 8.47 0.70 10.86
CA LYS A 57 9.50 1.70 10.57
C LYS A 57 9.27 2.47 9.26
N GLY A 58 8.24 2.11 8.49
CA GLY A 58 7.94 2.78 7.22
C GLY A 58 8.99 2.52 6.13
N VAL A 59 9.53 1.32 6.07
CA VAL A 59 10.49 0.95 5.01
C VAL A 59 9.75 0.92 3.68
N SER A 60 10.04 1.86 2.80
CA SER A 60 9.55 1.93 1.43
C SER A 60 10.50 1.24 0.46
N GLY A 61 9.93 0.65 -0.59
CA GLY A 61 10.67 0.12 -1.73
C GLY A 61 11.03 1.18 -2.77
N SER A 62 11.51 0.75 -3.93
CA SER A 62 11.80 1.61 -5.08
C SER A 62 10.66 1.67 -6.10
N SER A 63 9.57 0.93 -5.90
CA SER A 63 8.45 0.90 -6.83
C SER A 63 7.63 2.20 -6.79
N VAL A 64 6.99 2.51 -7.92
CA VAL A 64 6.11 3.67 -8.06
C VAL A 64 4.67 3.18 -8.29
N VAL A 65 3.71 3.70 -7.52
CA VAL A 65 2.28 3.48 -7.76
C VAL A 65 1.73 4.64 -8.58
N ILE A 66 1.12 4.32 -9.73
CA ILE A 66 0.45 5.28 -10.60
C ILE A 66 -1.05 5.01 -10.48
N ALA A 67 -1.74 5.85 -9.71
CA ALA A 67 -3.18 5.78 -9.49
C ALA A 67 -3.89 6.78 -10.38
N TYR A 68 -4.85 6.33 -11.20
CA TYR A 68 -5.57 7.22 -12.10
C TYR A 68 -7.04 6.85 -12.24
N ASP A 69 -7.83 7.81 -12.67
CA ASP A 69 -9.15 7.59 -13.24
C ASP A 69 -9.37 8.52 -14.44
N THR A 70 -10.25 8.11 -15.35
CA THR A 70 -10.43 8.77 -16.63
C THR A 70 -11.89 8.75 -17.07
N MET A 71 -12.36 9.83 -17.67
CA MET A 71 -13.69 9.90 -18.29
C MET A 71 -13.68 9.39 -19.74
N TRP A 72 -12.68 9.80 -20.52
CA TRP A 72 -12.63 9.60 -21.97
C TRP A 72 -11.33 8.95 -22.46
N GLY A 73 -10.53 8.40 -21.57
CA GLY A 73 -9.31 7.67 -21.91
C GLY A 73 -8.03 8.52 -22.01
N ALA A 74 -8.10 9.85 -22.03
CA ALA A 74 -6.90 10.68 -22.16
C ALA A 74 -5.98 10.54 -20.95
N THR A 75 -6.51 10.56 -19.72
CA THR A 75 -5.72 10.36 -18.50
C THR A 75 -5.09 8.95 -18.47
N GLU A 76 -5.78 7.94 -19.01
CA GLU A 76 -5.20 6.59 -19.14
C GLU A 76 -3.99 6.57 -20.06
N GLN A 77 -4.06 7.23 -21.23
CA GLN A 77 -2.92 7.32 -22.13
C GLN A 77 -1.72 8.01 -21.47
N MET A 78 -1.97 9.09 -20.74
CA MET A 78 -0.92 9.77 -19.96
C MET A 78 -0.34 8.86 -18.86
N ALA A 79 -1.18 8.14 -18.13
CA ALA A 79 -0.75 7.24 -17.07
C ALA A 79 0.10 6.08 -17.62
N ARG A 80 -0.22 5.57 -18.82
CA ARG A 80 0.58 4.56 -19.51
C ARG A 80 1.93 5.09 -19.97
N ALA A 81 1.98 6.31 -20.52
CA ALA A 81 3.24 6.96 -20.90
C ALA A 81 4.13 7.20 -19.66
N VAL A 82 3.54 7.60 -18.54
CA VAL A 82 4.25 7.73 -17.26
C VAL A 82 4.79 6.37 -16.78
N LEU A 83 3.99 5.30 -16.89
CA LEU A 83 4.42 3.93 -16.56
C LEU A 83 5.66 3.55 -17.38
N GLU A 84 5.63 3.77 -18.70
CA GLU A 84 6.76 3.48 -19.58
C GLU A 84 8.01 4.28 -19.18
N GLY A 85 7.85 5.56 -18.81
CA GLY A 85 8.94 6.40 -18.32
C GLY A 85 9.56 5.87 -17.04
N VAL A 86 8.74 5.47 -16.06
CA VAL A 86 9.20 4.91 -14.77
C VAL A 86 9.96 3.60 -14.99
N VAL A 87 9.42 2.70 -15.82
CA VAL A 87 10.07 1.42 -16.14
C VAL A 87 11.37 1.65 -16.90
N SER A 88 11.40 2.59 -17.84
CA SER A 88 12.62 2.94 -18.59
C SER A 88 13.71 3.54 -17.69
N ALA A 89 13.32 4.17 -16.58
CA ALA A 89 14.24 4.67 -15.56
C ALA A 89 14.75 3.56 -14.60
N GLY A 90 14.34 2.30 -14.80
CA GLY A 90 14.80 1.15 -14.02
C GLY A 90 14.04 0.92 -12.71
N SER A 91 12.87 1.57 -12.53
CA SER A 91 12.02 1.34 -11.35
C SER A 91 10.83 0.45 -11.70
N ASP A 92 10.43 -0.38 -10.74
CA ASP A 92 9.15 -1.10 -10.84
C ASP A 92 7.98 -0.12 -10.71
N ALA A 93 6.89 -0.38 -11.45
CA ALA A 93 5.70 0.44 -11.36
C ALA A 93 4.42 -0.40 -11.35
N VAL A 94 3.42 0.09 -10.62
CA VAL A 94 2.08 -0.49 -10.55
C VAL A 94 1.09 0.56 -11.06
N LEU A 95 0.30 0.19 -12.07
CA LEU A 95 -0.73 1.05 -12.64
C LEU A 95 -2.10 0.64 -12.10
N LEU A 96 -2.78 1.56 -11.42
CA LEU A 96 -4.06 1.34 -10.77
C LEU A 96 -5.13 2.27 -11.36
N ARG A 97 -6.14 1.67 -12.00
CA ARG A 97 -7.35 2.38 -12.40
C ARG A 97 -8.34 2.37 -11.24
N MET A 98 -8.57 3.53 -10.63
CA MET A 98 -9.22 3.61 -9.32
C MET A 98 -10.71 3.31 -9.31
N ASN A 99 -11.42 3.45 -10.44
CA ASN A 99 -12.83 3.00 -10.55
C ASN A 99 -12.96 1.47 -10.62
N GLU A 100 -11.89 0.73 -10.86
CA GLU A 100 -11.85 -0.73 -10.93
C GLU A 100 -11.06 -1.35 -9.76
N THR A 101 -10.29 -0.53 -9.04
CA THR A 101 -9.40 -0.98 -7.97
C THR A 101 -9.98 -0.66 -6.61
N PRO A 102 -10.22 -1.66 -5.74
CA PRO A 102 -10.64 -1.38 -4.38
C PRO A 102 -9.62 -0.53 -3.63
N ASN A 103 -10.05 0.51 -2.93
CA ASN A 103 -9.16 1.41 -2.16
C ASN A 103 -8.20 0.64 -1.24
N SER A 104 -8.67 -0.41 -0.58
CA SER A 104 -7.84 -1.24 0.28
C SER A 104 -6.70 -1.97 -0.44
N THR A 105 -6.82 -2.19 -1.75
CA THR A 105 -5.73 -2.74 -2.58
C THR A 105 -4.74 -1.64 -2.91
N ALA A 106 -5.23 -0.48 -3.35
CA ALA A 106 -4.38 0.68 -3.64
C ALA A 106 -3.55 1.11 -2.42
N VAL A 107 -4.16 1.15 -1.22
CA VAL A 107 -3.43 1.42 0.04
C VAL A 107 -2.34 0.39 0.29
N ALA A 108 -2.62 -0.90 0.07
CA ALA A 108 -1.64 -1.96 0.28
C ALA A 108 -0.46 -1.90 -0.70
N ASP A 109 -0.69 -1.45 -1.94
CA ASP A 109 0.37 -1.29 -2.92
C ASP A 109 1.17 -0.01 -2.66
N LEU A 110 0.51 1.08 -2.29
CA LEU A 110 1.14 2.33 -1.90
C LEU A 110 2.02 2.18 -0.65
N PHE A 111 1.61 1.34 0.28
CA PHE A 111 2.27 1.17 1.58
C PHE A 111 3.76 0.79 1.49
N GLU A 112 4.16 0.03 0.49
CA GLU A 112 5.55 -0.36 0.24
C GLU A 112 6.19 0.41 -0.92
N ALA A 113 5.47 1.34 -1.55
CA ALA A 113 5.98 2.11 -2.68
C ALA A 113 6.97 3.20 -2.23
N GLY A 114 7.92 3.51 -3.09
CA GLY A 114 8.85 4.63 -2.91
C GLY A 114 8.28 5.95 -3.44
N GLY A 115 7.23 5.89 -4.28
CA GLY A 115 6.60 7.07 -4.85
C GLY A 115 5.17 6.81 -5.32
N MET A 116 4.40 7.89 -5.42
CA MET A 116 3.04 7.87 -5.96
C MET A 116 2.84 8.98 -6.99
N ILE A 117 2.17 8.62 -8.08
CA ILE A 117 1.72 9.57 -9.12
C ILE A 117 0.21 9.45 -9.23
N ILE A 118 -0.47 10.59 -9.24
CA ILE A 118 -1.94 10.64 -9.30
C ILE A 118 -2.36 11.31 -10.61
N GLY A 119 -3.29 10.67 -11.34
CA GLY A 119 -3.90 11.19 -12.55
C GLY A 119 -5.42 11.23 -12.45
N SER A 120 -6.03 12.37 -12.78
CA SER A 120 -7.48 12.53 -12.82
C SER A 120 -7.91 13.36 -14.00
N SER A 121 -9.02 13.00 -14.63
CA SER A 121 -9.75 13.96 -15.46
C SER A 121 -10.32 15.07 -14.60
N THR A 122 -10.41 16.28 -15.17
CA THR A 122 -11.05 17.43 -14.50
C THR A 122 -12.57 17.31 -14.62
N LEU A 123 -13.28 17.39 -13.51
CA LEU A 123 -14.72 17.44 -13.43
C LEU A 123 -15.12 18.61 -12.52
N ASN A 124 -15.91 19.58 -13.03
CA ASN A 124 -16.36 20.74 -12.27
C ASN A 124 -15.22 21.47 -11.52
N SER A 125 -14.11 21.70 -12.19
CA SER A 125 -12.89 22.32 -11.66
C SER A 125 -12.19 21.52 -10.54
N GLY A 126 -12.54 20.24 -10.37
CA GLY A 126 -11.94 19.33 -9.39
C GLY A 126 -11.54 18.00 -10.01
N MET A 127 -11.04 17.09 -9.19
CA MET A 127 -10.76 15.71 -9.59
C MET A 127 -12.03 14.87 -9.62
N LEU A 128 -11.98 13.74 -10.28
CA LEU A 128 -13.06 12.75 -10.24
C LEU A 128 -13.31 12.27 -8.80
N PRO A 129 -14.58 12.00 -8.39
CA PRO A 129 -14.91 11.56 -7.03
C PRO A 129 -14.16 10.29 -6.59
N THR A 130 -13.91 9.35 -7.50
CA THR A 130 -13.11 8.15 -7.26
C THR A 130 -11.70 8.49 -6.81
N MET A 131 -11.08 9.50 -7.43
CA MET A 131 -9.75 9.97 -7.04
C MET A 131 -9.79 10.75 -5.73
N GLY A 132 -10.83 11.55 -5.49
CA GLY A 132 -11.02 12.27 -4.23
C GLY A 132 -11.16 11.35 -3.02
N SER A 133 -11.93 10.28 -3.15
CA SER A 133 -12.05 9.26 -2.09
C SER A 133 -10.74 8.50 -1.84
N SER A 134 -9.92 8.35 -2.85
CA SER A 134 -8.62 7.67 -2.77
C SER A 134 -7.52 8.57 -2.23
N ALA A 135 -7.65 9.90 -2.37
CA ALA A 135 -6.70 10.87 -1.81
C ALA A 135 -6.77 10.98 -0.27
N CYS A 136 -7.82 10.43 0.36
CA CYS A 136 -7.93 10.31 1.82
C CYS A 136 -7.18 9.09 2.39
N ILE A 137 -6.21 8.56 1.66
CA ILE A 137 -5.31 7.51 2.14
C ILE A 137 -4.38 8.12 3.19
N PRO A 138 -4.23 7.50 4.39
CA PRO A 138 -3.47 8.04 5.51
C PRO A 138 -1.98 8.20 5.20
#